data_0e0a470691e4bd4553971f4df7394e51
#
_entry.id   0e0a470691e4bd4553971f4df7394e51
#
_cell.length_a   1.000
_cell.length_b   1.000
_cell.length_c   1.000
_cell.angle_alpha   90.00
_cell.angle_beta   90.00
_cell.angle_gamma   90.00
#
_symmetry.space_group_name_H-M   'P 1'
#
loop_
_entity.id
_entity.type
_entity.pdbx_description
1 polymer ?
#
loop_
_entity_poly.entity_id
_entity_poly.type
_entity_poly.pdbx_seq_one_letter_code
_entity_poly.pdbx_strand_id
1 'polypeptide(L)'
;MISFNGASKTYPDGTVAVHPLDLQVRTGEVCVLVGASGCGKTTTMRMVNRLQEPTTGTVSVDGRDVMSVPLRELRLGIGYVIQQIGLFPHLSVRKNVATVCGLLKWDKAKTNDRVDEMLDLVGLPPAEFGDRYPHQLSGGQRQRVGVARALAADPPVLLMDEPFGAVDPIARLHLQNEFLSLQQRVKK
;
A
#
# COMPACT_ATOMS: atom_id res chain seq x y z
N MET A 1 -13.37 5.66 -3.27
CA MET A 1 -13.11 6.56 -4.42
C MET A 1 -12.02 7.56 -4.06
N ILE A 2 -11.05 7.81 -4.97
CA ILE A 2 -10.01 8.83 -4.79
C ILE A 2 -10.22 9.91 -5.83
N SER A 3 -10.11 11.20 -5.43
CA SER A 3 -10.21 12.32 -6.38
C SER A 3 -9.11 13.33 -6.13
N PHE A 4 -8.54 13.85 -7.21
CA PHE A 4 -7.65 14.99 -7.26
C PHE A 4 -8.38 16.08 -8.03
N ASN A 5 -8.45 17.29 -7.47
CA ASN A 5 -9.08 18.47 -8.12
C ASN A 5 -8.05 19.59 -8.15
N GLY A 6 -7.40 19.78 -9.29
CA GLY A 6 -6.32 20.74 -9.47
C GLY A 6 -5.15 20.56 -8.48
N ALA A 7 -4.98 19.36 -7.94
CA ALA A 7 -3.98 19.10 -6.90
C ALA A 7 -2.57 19.17 -7.48
N SER A 8 -1.71 19.98 -6.88
CA SER A 8 -0.31 20.12 -7.30
C SER A 8 0.66 19.98 -6.13
N LYS A 9 1.94 19.77 -6.45
CA LYS A 9 3.01 19.77 -5.47
C LYS A 9 4.23 20.51 -5.99
N THR A 10 4.57 21.60 -5.30
CA THR A 10 5.84 22.32 -5.46
C THR A 10 6.60 22.25 -4.14
N TYR A 11 7.87 21.88 -4.20
CA TYR A 11 8.73 21.85 -3.02
C TYR A 11 9.29 23.24 -2.69
N PRO A 12 9.83 23.46 -1.47
CA PRO A 12 10.35 24.77 -1.06
C PRO A 12 11.50 25.31 -1.91
N ASP A 13 12.23 24.42 -2.59
CA ASP A 13 13.31 24.77 -3.52
C ASP A 13 12.80 25.22 -4.91
N GLY A 14 11.48 25.28 -5.09
CA GLY A 14 10.83 25.64 -6.36
C GLY A 14 10.60 24.47 -7.30
N THR A 15 11.05 23.25 -6.97
CA THR A 15 10.84 22.08 -7.81
C THR A 15 9.38 21.72 -7.90
N VAL A 16 8.80 21.74 -9.09
CA VAL A 16 7.43 21.29 -9.35
C VAL A 16 7.45 19.76 -9.54
N ALA A 17 6.99 19.04 -8.52
CA ALA A 17 6.95 17.58 -8.55
C ALA A 17 5.65 17.04 -9.18
N VAL A 18 4.54 17.77 -9.03
CA VAL A 18 3.24 17.44 -9.65
C VAL A 18 2.61 18.75 -10.10
N HIS A 19 2.36 18.88 -11.42
CA HIS A 19 1.55 19.95 -11.96
C HIS A 19 0.08 19.77 -11.56
N PRO A 20 -0.78 20.83 -11.67
CA PRO A 20 -2.21 20.70 -11.37
C PRO A 20 -2.79 19.46 -12.05
N LEU A 21 -3.28 18.53 -11.24
CA LEU A 21 -3.78 17.22 -11.66
C LEU A 21 -5.26 17.11 -11.30
N ASP A 22 -6.06 16.75 -12.31
CA ASP A 22 -7.43 16.31 -12.16
C ASP A 22 -7.49 14.82 -12.49
N LEU A 23 -7.82 14.00 -11.47
CA LEU A 23 -7.87 12.54 -11.60
C LEU A 23 -8.96 12.01 -10.69
N GLN A 24 -9.74 11.07 -11.19
CA GLN A 24 -10.72 10.34 -10.41
C GLN A 24 -10.50 8.83 -10.55
N VAL A 25 -10.37 8.14 -9.41
CA VAL A 25 -10.31 6.67 -9.34
C VAL A 25 -11.56 6.21 -8.60
N ARG A 26 -12.42 5.48 -9.28
CA ARG A 26 -13.69 4.99 -8.72
C ARG A 26 -13.45 3.78 -7.80
N THR A 27 -14.43 3.49 -6.97
CA THR A 27 -14.42 2.27 -6.18
C THR A 27 -14.37 1.04 -7.09
N GLY A 28 -13.46 0.11 -6.79
CA GLY A 28 -13.23 -1.09 -7.59
C GLY A 28 -12.34 -0.90 -8.82
N GLU A 29 -11.90 0.33 -9.11
CA GLU A 29 -10.94 0.60 -10.18
C GLU A 29 -9.49 0.41 -9.75
N VAL A 30 -8.66 -0.05 -10.68
CA VAL A 30 -7.20 0.00 -10.58
C VAL A 30 -6.68 1.11 -11.45
N CYS A 31 -6.02 2.08 -10.83
CA CYS A 31 -5.32 3.15 -11.53
C CYS A 31 -3.82 2.88 -11.51
N VAL A 32 -3.19 2.86 -12.69
CA VAL A 32 -1.75 2.65 -12.82
C VAL A 32 -1.10 3.95 -13.30
N LEU A 33 -0.21 4.51 -12.49
CA LEU A 33 0.60 5.66 -12.84
C LEU A 33 1.88 5.19 -13.56
N VAL A 34 2.00 5.54 -14.83
CA VAL A 34 3.15 5.19 -15.69
C VAL A 34 3.93 6.44 -16.06
N GLY A 35 5.25 6.36 -16.10
CA GLY A 35 6.12 7.46 -16.50
C GLY A 35 7.56 7.26 -16.04
N ALA A 36 8.48 8.10 -16.52
CA ALA A 36 9.89 8.07 -16.20
C ALA A 36 10.15 8.24 -14.68
N SER A 37 11.34 7.87 -14.23
CA SER A 37 11.76 8.16 -12.84
C SER A 37 11.74 9.66 -12.61
N GLY A 38 11.25 10.08 -11.44
CA GLY A 38 11.15 11.50 -11.06
C GLY A 38 9.93 12.24 -11.61
N CYS A 39 9.05 11.62 -12.44
CA CYS A 39 7.86 12.31 -12.98
C CYS A 39 6.70 12.52 -12.00
N GLY A 40 6.88 12.32 -10.70
CA GLY A 40 5.89 12.64 -9.67
C GLY A 40 4.96 11.50 -9.24
N LYS A 41 5.08 10.26 -9.75
CA LYS A 41 4.21 9.11 -9.39
C LYS A 41 4.12 8.87 -7.88
N THR A 42 5.26 8.69 -7.24
CA THR A 42 5.36 8.50 -5.79
C THR A 42 4.80 9.70 -5.02
N THR A 43 5.09 10.93 -5.48
CA THR A 43 4.56 12.15 -4.86
C THR A 43 3.04 12.20 -4.96
N THR A 44 2.47 11.87 -6.12
CA THR A 44 1.01 11.80 -6.32
C THR A 44 0.37 10.79 -5.37
N MET A 45 0.89 9.57 -5.27
CA MET A 45 0.39 8.58 -4.32
C MET A 45 0.54 9.03 -2.86
N ARG A 46 1.65 9.70 -2.51
CA ARG A 46 1.89 10.19 -1.16
C ARG A 46 0.99 11.36 -0.76
N MET A 47 0.36 12.04 -1.71
CA MET A 47 -0.67 13.02 -1.40
C MET A 47 -1.96 12.35 -0.90
N VAL A 48 -2.31 11.14 -1.38
CA VAL A 48 -3.50 10.41 -0.94
C VAL A 48 -3.44 10.04 0.55
N ASN A 49 -2.28 9.60 1.05
CA ASN A 49 -2.10 9.21 2.47
C ASN A 49 -1.49 10.33 3.34
N ARG A 50 -1.39 11.54 2.78
CA ARG A 50 -0.81 12.71 3.45
C ARG A 50 0.60 12.48 3.99
N LEU A 51 1.42 11.68 3.28
CA LEU A 51 2.88 11.69 3.45
C LEU A 51 3.52 12.89 2.74
N GLN A 52 2.81 13.43 1.75
CA GLN A 52 3.06 14.74 1.14
C GLN A 52 1.74 15.51 1.10
N GLU A 53 1.77 16.77 1.50
CA GLU A 53 0.59 17.64 1.40
C GLU A 53 0.59 18.33 0.05
N PRO A 54 -0.56 18.47 -0.63
CA PRO A 54 -0.65 19.25 -1.86
C PRO A 54 -0.29 20.72 -1.59
N THR A 55 0.30 21.40 -2.57
CA THR A 55 0.58 22.83 -2.49
C THR A 55 -0.66 23.63 -2.90
N THR A 56 -1.38 23.17 -3.92
CA THR A 56 -2.67 23.74 -4.36
C THR A 56 -3.66 22.64 -4.68
N GLY A 57 -4.91 22.98 -4.84
CA GLY A 57 -6.00 22.06 -5.12
C GLY A 57 -6.32 21.17 -3.92
N THR A 58 -7.09 20.11 -4.15
CA THR A 58 -7.54 19.20 -3.10
C THR A 58 -7.38 17.75 -3.50
N VAL A 59 -7.14 16.89 -2.51
CA VAL A 59 -7.16 15.43 -2.66
C VAL A 59 -8.21 14.89 -1.70
N SER A 60 -9.09 14.01 -2.17
CA SER A 60 -10.11 13.40 -1.33
C SER A 60 -10.13 11.88 -1.45
N VAL A 61 -10.47 11.23 -0.33
CA VAL A 61 -10.71 9.79 -0.23
C VAL A 61 -12.12 9.59 0.30
N ASP A 62 -12.94 8.83 -0.42
CA ASP A 62 -14.36 8.61 -0.15
C ASP A 62 -15.14 9.90 0.11
N GLY A 63 -14.87 10.92 -0.72
CA GLY A 63 -15.51 12.23 -0.65
C GLY A 63 -15.03 13.14 0.48
N ARG A 64 -14.09 12.70 1.31
CA ARG A 64 -13.52 13.47 2.42
C ARG A 64 -12.15 14.01 2.04
N ASP A 65 -11.95 15.32 2.16
CA ASP A 65 -10.65 15.94 1.93
C ASP A 65 -9.63 15.37 2.91
N VAL A 66 -8.50 14.85 2.38
CA VAL A 66 -7.42 14.26 3.19
C VAL A 66 -6.85 15.24 4.22
N MET A 67 -6.95 16.56 3.96
CA MET A 67 -6.48 17.59 4.88
C MET A 67 -7.43 17.79 6.06
N SER A 68 -8.73 17.47 5.92
CA SER A 68 -9.75 17.61 6.97
C SER A 68 -9.84 16.39 7.89
N VAL A 69 -9.31 15.22 7.47
CA VAL A 69 -9.37 13.96 8.23
C VAL A 69 -8.21 13.90 9.23
N PRO A 70 -8.42 13.45 10.48
CA PRO A 70 -7.32 13.15 11.39
C PRO A 70 -6.32 12.18 10.76
N LEU A 71 -5.03 12.51 10.79
CA LEU A 71 -3.98 11.78 10.07
C LEU A 71 -3.94 10.29 10.38
N ARG A 72 -4.17 9.93 11.65
CA ARG A 72 -4.24 8.53 12.08
C ARG A 72 -5.41 7.79 11.44
N GLU A 73 -6.58 8.40 11.40
CA GLU A 73 -7.79 7.81 10.80
C GLU A 73 -7.59 7.59 9.30
N LEU A 74 -7.12 8.63 8.58
CA LEU A 74 -6.82 8.54 7.16
C LEU A 74 -5.89 7.37 6.84
N ARG A 75 -4.77 7.26 7.56
CA ARG A 75 -3.75 6.23 7.27
C ARG A 75 -4.17 4.83 7.68
N LEU A 76 -5.02 4.67 8.68
CA LEU A 76 -5.58 3.36 9.04
C LEU A 76 -6.58 2.84 8.00
N GLY A 77 -7.22 3.75 7.24
CA GLY A 77 -8.10 3.40 6.12
C GLY A 77 -7.36 3.14 4.80
N ILE A 78 -6.03 3.24 4.76
CA ILE A 78 -5.25 3.08 3.54
C ILE A 78 -4.17 2.02 3.73
N GLY A 79 -4.25 0.93 3.00
CA GLY A 79 -3.15 -0.03 2.87
C GLY A 79 -2.04 0.58 1.99
N TYR A 80 -0.80 0.57 2.45
CA TYR A 80 0.31 1.13 1.69
C TYR A 80 1.48 0.16 1.58
N VAL A 81 1.79 -0.25 0.36
CA VAL A 81 2.98 -1.03 0.01
C VAL A 81 4.03 -0.05 -0.49
N ILE A 82 5.08 0.16 0.30
CA ILE A 82 6.18 1.08 -0.05
C ILE A 82 7.24 0.39 -0.90
N GLN A 83 7.97 1.16 -1.71
CA GLN A 83 9.00 0.71 -2.63
C GLN A 83 10.07 -0.19 -1.97
N GLN A 84 10.50 0.10 -0.77
CA GLN A 84 11.49 -0.67 -0.02
C GLN A 84 10.88 -1.70 0.96
N ILE A 85 9.65 -2.15 0.72
CA ILE A 85 8.89 -3.15 1.49
C ILE A 85 8.68 -2.76 2.97
N GLY A 86 9.69 -2.24 3.67
CA GLY A 86 9.62 -1.71 5.03
C GLY A 86 9.08 -2.70 6.07
N LEU A 87 9.45 -3.98 5.99
CA LEU A 87 9.16 -4.93 7.05
C LEU A 87 9.99 -4.58 8.30
N PHE A 88 9.39 -4.77 9.46
CA PHE A 88 10.08 -4.62 10.73
C PHE A 88 11.06 -5.80 10.93
N PRO A 89 12.38 -5.60 10.90
CA PRO A 89 13.35 -6.70 10.88
C PRO A 89 13.37 -7.52 12.17
N HIS A 90 12.95 -6.94 13.28
CA HIS A 90 12.87 -7.55 14.60
C HIS A 90 11.54 -8.26 14.88
N LEU A 91 10.59 -8.22 13.94
CA LEU A 91 9.31 -8.90 14.05
C LEU A 91 9.26 -10.08 13.07
N SER A 92 8.62 -11.18 13.50
CA SER A 92 8.32 -12.29 12.59
C SER A 92 7.35 -11.87 11.50
N VAL A 93 7.19 -12.69 10.47
CA VAL A 93 6.23 -12.50 9.38
C VAL A 93 4.83 -12.28 9.93
N ARG A 94 4.36 -13.17 10.81
CA ARG A 94 3.05 -13.08 11.48
C ARG A 94 2.87 -11.73 12.18
N LYS A 95 3.87 -11.30 12.97
CA LYS A 95 3.83 -10.02 13.67
C LYS A 95 3.88 -8.81 12.74
N ASN A 96 4.62 -8.90 11.62
CA ASN A 96 4.61 -7.87 10.59
C ASN A 96 3.21 -7.68 9.99
N VAL A 97 2.54 -8.76 9.61
CA VAL A 97 1.18 -8.72 9.05
C VAL A 97 0.17 -8.22 10.08
N ALA A 98 0.28 -8.66 11.35
CA ALA A 98 -0.61 -8.27 12.45
C ALA A 98 -0.50 -6.80 12.87
N THR A 99 0.51 -6.06 12.43
CA THR A 99 0.82 -4.72 12.94
C THR A 99 -0.37 -3.76 12.88
N VAL A 100 -1.07 -3.71 11.75
CA VAL A 100 -2.20 -2.77 11.56
C VAL A 100 -3.42 -3.21 12.37
N CYS A 101 -3.67 -4.52 12.46
CA CYS A 101 -4.73 -5.08 13.33
C CYS A 101 -4.52 -4.68 14.80
N GLY A 102 -3.26 -4.71 15.25
CA GLY A 102 -2.89 -4.25 16.60
C GLY A 102 -3.16 -2.76 16.82
N LEU A 103 -2.88 -1.90 15.83
CA LEU A 103 -3.19 -0.47 15.88
C LEU A 103 -4.69 -0.20 15.92
N LEU A 104 -5.49 -1.08 15.33
CA LEU A 104 -6.96 -1.06 15.36
C LEU A 104 -7.53 -1.72 16.63
N LYS A 105 -6.67 -2.23 17.52
CA LYS A 105 -7.05 -2.92 18.76
C LYS A 105 -7.97 -4.12 18.53
N TRP A 106 -7.77 -4.87 17.45
CA TRP A 106 -8.49 -6.12 17.24
C TRP A 106 -8.11 -7.14 18.32
N ASP A 107 -9.06 -8.00 18.66
CA ASP A 107 -8.77 -9.11 19.55
C ASP A 107 -7.75 -10.08 18.92
N LYS A 108 -7.15 -10.90 19.78
CA LYS A 108 -6.04 -11.77 19.37
C LYS A 108 -6.49 -12.90 18.44
N ALA A 109 -7.70 -13.45 18.66
CA ALA A 109 -8.22 -14.55 17.84
C ALA A 109 -8.48 -14.04 16.42
N LYS A 110 -9.28 -12.97 16.28
CA LYS A 110 -9.55 -12.30 14.99
C LYS A 110 -8.29 -11.90 14.26
N THR A 111 -7.28 -11.38 14.99
CA THR A 111 -6.00 -11.00 14.39
C THR A 111 -5.25 -12.19 13.84
N ASN A 112 -5.19 -13.32 14.57
CA ASN A 112 -4.52 -14.52 14.12
C ASN A 112 -5.19 -15.12 12.88
N ASP A 113 -6.50 -15.26 12.90
CA ASP A 113 -7.27 -15.78 11.76
C ASP A 113 -7.05 -14.93 10.51
N ARG A 114 -7.08 -13.60 10.68
CA ARG A 114 -6.84 -12.68 9.57
C ARG A 114 -5.41 -12.72 9.05
N VAL A 115 -4.42 -12.88 9.91
CA VAL A 115 -3.03 -13.05 9.51
C VAL A 115 -2.84 -14.32 8.70
N ASP A 116 -3.43 -15.43 9.14
CA ASP A 116 -3.35 -16.71 8.42
C ASP A 116 -4.04 -16.61 7.06
N GLU A 117 -5.24 -16.03 7.00
CA GLU A 117 -5.93 -15.74 5.74
C GLU A 117 -5.08 -14.92 4.78
N MET A 118 -4.43 -13.86 5.25
CA MET A 118 -3.62 -12.98 4.41
C MET A 118 -2.33 -13.64 3.94
N LEU A 119 -1.71 -14.47 4.76
CA LEU A 119 -0.52 -15.23 4.38
C LEU A 119 -0.86 -16.29 3.33
N ASP A 120 -1.95 -17.02 3.49
CA ASP A 120 -2.43 -17.99 2.50
C ASP A 120 -2.81 -17.28 1.19
N LEU A 121 -3.45 -16.10 1.28
CA LEU A 121 -3.83 -15.30 0.12
C LEU A 121 -2.62 -14.94 -0.77
N VAL A 122 -1.46 -14.64 -0.15
CA VAL A 122 -0.23 -14.28 -0.87
C VAL A 122 0.68 -15.50 -1.14
N GLY A 123 0.20 -16.72 -0.93
CA GLY A 123 0.95 -17.95 -1.22
C GLY A 123 2.14 -18.19 -0.28
N LEU A 124 2.00 -17.80 0.99
CA LEU A 124 2.99 -18.04 2.06
C LEU A 124 2.32 -18.79 3.22
N PRO A 125 2.23 -20.14 3.16
CA PRO A 125 1.56 -20.92 4.20
C PRO A 125 1.98 -20.54 5.61
N PRO A 126 1.04 -20.19 6.51
CA PRO A 126 1.34 -19.65 7.85
C PRO A 126 2.17 -20.58 8.72
N ALA A 127 1.96 -21.91 8.58
CA ALA A 127 2.71 -22.93 9.32
C ALA A 127 4.20 -22.94 8.96
N GLU A 128 4.54 -22.58 7.72
CA GLU A 128 5.93 -22.56 7.24
C GLU A 128 6.58 -21.18 7.41
N PHE A 129 5.85 -20.09 7.11
CA PHE A 129 6.41 -18.76 7.01
C PHE A 129 6.11 -17.86 8.22
N GLY A 130 5.09 -18.16 8.99
CA GLY A 130 4.58 -17.26 10.04
C GLY A 130 5.62 -16.85 11.08
N ASP A 131 6.49 -17.76 11.49
CA ASP A 131 7.50 -17.51 12.52
C ASP A 131 8.87 -17.09 11.96
N ARG A 132 9.04 -17.09 10.63
CA ARG A 132 10.25 -16.59 9.99
C ARG A 132 10.39 -15.09 10.18
N TYR A 133 11.64 -14.62 10.11
CA TYR A 133 11.98 -13.20 10.13
C TYR A 133 12.31 -12.69 8.72
N PRO A 134 12.23 -11.36 8.45
CA PRO A 134 12.48 -10.81 7.13
C PRO A 134 13.81 -11.20 6.49
N HIS A 135 14.87 -11.38 7.27
CA HIS A 135 16.19 -11.82 6.77
C HIS A 135 16.22 -13.27 6.27
N GLN A 136 15.24 -14.09 6.64
CA GLN A 136 15.10 -15.50 6.22
C GLN A 136 14.25 -15.65 4.95
N LEU A 137 13.82 -14.54 4.36
CA LEU A 137 12.93 -14.51 3.19
C LEU A 137 13.67 -14.04 1.95
N SER A 138 13.28 -14.56 0.78
CA SER A 138 13.68 -13.99 -0.51
C SER A 138 13.08 -12.58 -0.71
N GLY A 139 13.58 -11.82 -1.69
CA GLY A 139 13.02 -10.51 -2.04
C GLY A 139 11.53 -10.57 -2.36
N GLY A 140 11.11 -11.54 -3.19
CA GLY A 140 9.70 -11.74 -3.54
C GLY A 140 8.83 -12.18 -2.35
N GLN A 141 9.34 -13.03 -1.46
CA GLN A 141 8.62 -13.40 -0.23
C GLN A 141 8.43 -12.20 0.70
N ARG A 142 9.46 -11.37 0.90
CA ARG A 142 9.32 -10.11 1.66
C ARG A 142 8.27 -9.20 1.06
N GLN A 143 8.21 -9.11 -0.26
CA GLN A 143 7.21 -8.31 -0.97
C GLN A 143 5.79 -8.81 -0.68
N ARG A 144 5.55 -10.12 -0.79
CA ARG A 144 4.25 -10.75 -0.49
C ARG A 144 3.83 -10.49 0.97
N VAL A 145 4.75 -10.57 1.92
CA VAL A 145 4.48 -10.19 3.32
C VAL A 145 4.08 -8.71 3.44
N GLY A 146 4.72 -7.81 2.68
CA GLY A 146 4.36 -6.40 2.61
C GLY A 146 2.94 -6.17 2.09
N VAL A 147 2.53 -6.92 1.07
CA VAL A 147 1.16 -6.91 0.53
C VAL A 147 0.17 -7.46 1.56
N ALA A 148 0.46 -8.62 2.17
CA ALA A 148 -0.38 -9.21 3.22
C ALA A 148 -0.61 -8.23 4.39
N ARG A 149 0.46 -7.54 4.84
CA ARG A 149 0.37 -6.50 5.87
C ARG A 149 -0.54 -5.34 5.46
N ALA A 150 -0.41 -4.87 4.22
CA ALA A 150 -1.22 -3.76 3.72
C ALA A 150 -2.71 -4.12 3.62
N LEU A 151 -3.04 -5.39 3.35
CA LEU A 151 -4.41 -5.90 3.25
C LEU A 151 -5.00 -6.36 4.59
N ALA A 152 -4.19 -6.56 5.63
CA ALA A 152 -4.62 -7.20 6.88
C ALA A 152 -5.81 -6.49 7.55
N ALA A 153 -5.81 -5.15 7.52
CA ALA A 153 -6.89 -4.34 8.12
C ALA A 153 -8.13 -4.18 7.23
N ASP A 154 -8.17 -4.85 6.08
CA ASP A 154 -9.23 -4.73 5.08
C ASP A 154 -9.49 -3.28 4.60
N PRO A 155 -8.45 -2.51 4.23
CA PRO A 155 -8.60 -1.11 3.89
C PRO A 155 -9.40 -0.92 2.60
N PRO A 156 -10.26 0.13 2.48
CA PRO A 156 -10.99 0.46 1.25
C PRO A 156 -10.08 0.97 0.12
N VAL A 157 -8.87 1.43 0.44
CA VAL A 157 -7.89 1.94 -0.52
C VAL A 157 -6.57 1.20 -0.34
N LEU A 158 -5.98 0.78 -1.46
CA LEU A 158 -4.64 0.19 -1.50
C LEU A 158 -3.74 1.02 -2.41
N LEU A 159 -2.65 1.53 -1.86
CA LEU A 159 -1.60 2.23 -2.60
C LEU A 159 -0.37 1.31 -2.73
N MET A 160 0.22 1.27 -3.91
CA MET A 160 1.42 0.47 -4.17
C MET A 160 2.46 1.30 -4.91
N ASP A 161 3.59 1.55 -4.27
CA ASP A 161 4.72 2.31 -4.83
C ASP A 161 5.79 1.35 -5.33
N GLU A 162 5.86 1.17 -6.67
CA GLU A 162 6.78 0.25 -7.35
C GLU A 162 6.84 -1.15 -6.71
N PRO A 163 5.68 -1.83 -6.52
CA PRO A 163 5.61 -3.05 -5.72
C PRO A 163 6.49 -4.19 -6.25
N PHE A 164 7.02 -4.08 -7.46
CA PHE A 164 7.85 -5.10 -8.11
C PHE A 164 9.23 -4.58 -8.53
N GLY A 165 9.62 -3.39 -8.08
CA GLY A 165 10.86 -2.72 -8.52
C GLY A 165 12.14 -3.48 -8.16
N ALA A 166 12.16 -4.16 -7.01
CA ALA A 166 13.32 -4.88 -6.49
C ALA A 166 13.37 -6.37 -6.90
N VAL A 167 12.53 -6.79 -7.86
CA VAL A 167 12.43 -8.19 -8.28
C VAL A 167 12.97 -8.34 -9.70
N ASP A 168 13.67 -9.45 -9.96
CA ASP A 168 14.17 -9.77 -11.31
C ASP A 168 13.01 -9.84 -12.34
N PRO A 169 13.27 -9.61 -13.65
CA PRO A 169 12.22 -9.49 -14.66
C PRO A 169 11.31 -10.71 -14.79
N ILE A 170 11.83 -11.92 -14.60
CA ILE A 170 11.04 -13.17 -14.75
C ILE A 170 10.13 -13.34 -13.54
N ALA A 171 10.68 -13.21 -12.33
CA ALA A 171 9.90 -13.28 -11.10
C ALA A 171 8.90 -12.11 -10.99
N ARG A 172 9.22 -10.94 -11.56
CA ARG A 172 8.30 -9.80 -11.65
C ARG A 172 7.03 -10.13 -12.42
N LEU A 173 7.15 -10.75 -13.61
CA LEU A 173 6.02 -11.14 -14.42
C LEU A 173 5.10 -12.12 -13.66
N HIS A 174 5.71 -13.09 -12.97
CA HIS A 174 4.97 -14.03 -12.14
C HIS A 174 4.21 -13.34 -11.00
N LEU A 175 4.87 -12.45 -10.27
CA LEU A 175 4.25 -11.68 -9.18
C LEU A 175 3.14 -10.73 -9.68
N GLN A 176 3.30 -10.15 -10.87
CA GLN A 176 2.23 -9.33 -11.48
C GLN A 176 0.98 -10.16 -11.78
N ASN A 177 1.14 -11.37 -12.33
CA ASN A 177 0.03 -12.26 -12.60
C ASN A 177 -0.64 -12.75 -11.30
N GLU A 178 0.15 -13.07 -10.28
CA GLU A 178 -0.39 -13.41 -8.95
C GLU A 178 -1.16 -12.23 -8.36
N PHE A 179 -0.64 -11.00 -8.49
CA PHE A 179 -1.33 -9.81 -8.00
C PHE A 179 -2.65 -9.55 -8.73
N LEU A 180 -2.71 -9.72 -10.05
CA LEU A 180 -3.97 -9.62 -10.81
C LEU A 180 -4.99 -10.65 -10.33
N SER A 181 -4.56 -11.89 -10.09
CA SER A 181 -5.42 -12.93 -9.52
C SER A 181 -5.91 -12.58 -8.11
N LEU A 182 -5.04 -11.99 -7.29
CA LEU A 182 -5.36 -11.53 -5.95
C LEU A 182 -6.38 -10.37 -5.97
N GLN A 183 -6.20 -9.41 -6.88
CA GLN A 183 -7.14 -8.30 -7.06
C GLN A 183 -8.55 -8.79 -7.43
N GLN A 184 -8.64 -9.77 -8.34
CA GLN A 184 -9.93 -10.38 -8.71
C GLN A 184 -10.63 -11.05 -7.52
N ARG A 185 -9.85 -11.64 -6.59
CA ARG A 185 -10.38 -12.28 -5.37
C ARG A 185 -10.80 -11.28 -4.31
N VAL A 186 -10.05 -10.19 -4.16
CA VAL A 186 -10.30 -9.16 -3.14
C VAL A 186 -11.41 -8.18 -3.56
N LYS A 187 -11.68 -8.02 -4.87
CA LYS A 187 -12.72 -7.13 -5.45
C LYS A 187 -12.71 -5.69 -4.90
N LYS A 188 -11.52 -5.12 -4.75
CA LYS A 188 -11.34 -3.74 -4.25
C LYS A 188 -10.71 -2.85 -5.29
#